data_30021505569b76d5f5146e2df69b2ac3
#
_entry.id   30021505569b76d5f5146e2df69b2ac3
#
_cell.length_a   1.000
_cell.length_b   1.000
_cell.length_c   1.000
_cell.angle_alpha   90.00
_cell.angle_beta   90.00
_cell.angle_gamma   90.00
#
_symmetry.space_group_name_H-M   'P 1'
#
loop_
_entity.id
_entity.type
_entity.pdbx_description
1 polymer ?
#
loop_
_entity_poly.entity_id
_entity_poly.type
_entity_poly.pdbx_seq_one_letter_code
_entity_poly.pdbx_strand_id
1 'polypeptide(L)'
;IFDDYGKGTFDGMTWYEAKEGQFYIHINTARGNTKVSNKGRFTLAHELGHAYHGLNIESHRPLNWEYSMPVAETASTFNENIIMNAVIDETEDKEVKLGLIENQLQDLCQIICDIYSRYLFEKAVFDRRSDEFLFKDQLNEIMLDAQKQAYGNGLDPNCLHPYMWVCKSHYYSSDLSYYNWPYAFGGLFARGLVVKYQEMGKEKFVPKYKEMLHTTTVASVEDIAK
;
A
#
# COMPACT_ATOMS: atom_id res chain seq x y z
N ILE A 1 -9.88 13.29 17.56
CA ILE A 1 -9.78 14.77 17.39
C ILE A 1 -9.47 14.99 15.93
N PHE A 2 -10.38 15.67 15.21
CA PHE A 2 -10.14 16.07 13.82
C PHE A 2 -9.55 17.47 13.86
N ASP A 3 -8.29 17.59 13.50
CA ASP A 3 -7.61 18.88 13.43
C ASP A 3 -7.21 19.17 11.99
N ASP A 4 -7.54 20.36 11.48
CA ASP A 4 -7.27 20.76 10.10
C ASP A 4 -5.86 21.38 10.03
N TYR A 5 -4.85 20.55 10.08
CA TYR A 5 -3.47 20.95 9.81
C TYR A 5 -3.27 21.14 8.32
N GLY A 6 -3.67 22.27 7.79
CA GLY A 6 -3.45 22.80 6.45
C GLY A 6 -2.60 21.96 5.46
N LYS A 7 -2.49 22.31 4.25
CA LYS A 7 -1.84 21.71 3.07
C LYS A 7 -0.69 20.73 3.37
N GLY A 8 -1.02 19.49 3.78
CA GLY A 8 -0.05 18.41 3.89
C GLY A 8 0.22 17.76 2.53
N THR A 9 1.39 17.17 2.40
CA THR A 9 1.80 16.36 1.25
C THR A 9 1.29 14.92 1.32
N PHE A 10 0.54 14.57 2.37
CA PHE A 10 0.03 13.23 2.64
C PHE A 10 -1.49 13.18 2.48
N ASP A 11 -1.99 12.07 1.94
CA ASP A 11 -3.44 11.80 1.89
C ASP A 11 -3.99 11.40 3.26
N GLY A 12 -3.20 10.70 4.08
CA GLY A 12 -3.50 10.34 5.45
C GLY A 12 -2.23 9.91 6.21
N MET A 13 -2.31 9.87 7.53
CA MET A 13 -1.25 9.37 8.41
C MET A 13 -1.84 8.95 9.75
N THR A 14 -1.40 7.83 10.29
CA THR A 14 -1.71 7.36 11.65
C THR A 14 -0.44 7.29 12.49
N TRP A 15 -0.50 7.80 13.73
CA TRP A 15 0.60 7.65 14.69
C TRP A 15 0.07 7.40 16.10
N TYR A 16 0.92 6.83 16.93
CA TYR A 16 0.64 6.59 18.35
C TYR A 16 1.37 7.60 19.23
N GLU A 17 0.63 8.34 20.06
CA GLU A 17 1.21 9.24 21.06
C GLU A 17 1.35 8.51 22.40
N ALA A 18 2.57 8.05 22.68
CA ALA A 18 2.86 7.20 23.86
C ALA A 18 2.55 7.87 25.21
N LYS A 19 2.67 9.21 25.29
CA LYS A 19 2.38 9.96 26.50
C LYS A 19 0.90 10.00 26.84
N GLU A 20 0.06 9.94 25.82
CA GLU A 20 -1.39 10.03 25.96
C GLU A 20 -2.07 8.66 25.85
N GLY A 21 -1.33 7.64 25.38
CA GLY A 21 -1.87 6.31 25.14
C GLY A 21 -2.95 6.29 24.05
N GLN A 22 -2.82 7.14 23.02
CA GLN A 22 -3.85 7.34 22.00
C GLN A 22 -3.26 7.24 20.60
N PHE A 23 -4.08 6.74 19.68
CA PHE A 23 -3.82 6.83 18.24
C PHE A 23 -4.43 8.10 17.67
N TYR A 24 -3.66 8.79 16.86
CA TYR A 24 -4.11 9.95 16.09
C TYR A 24 -4.14 9.60 14.63
N ILE A 25 -5.21 10.01 13.96
CA ILE A 25 -5.40 9.83 12.52
C ILE A 25 -5.54 11.21 11.89
N HIS A 26 -4.64 11.52 10.96
CA HIS A 26 -4.72 12.70 10.13
C HIS A 26 -5.21 12.33 8.73
N ILE A 27 -6.20 13.05 8.22
CA ILE A 27 -6.71 12.86 6.87
C ILE A 27 -6.76 14.23 6.20
N ASN A 28 -6.16 14.32 5.01
CA ASN A 28 -6.21 15.53 4.21
C ASN A 28 -7.56 15.59 3.46
N THR A 29 -8.47 16.41 3.96
CA THR A 29 -9.74 16.70 3.29
C THR A 29 -9.63 17.99 2.48
N ALA A 30 -10.13 18.00 1.25
CA ALA A 30 -10.19 19.21 0.44
C ALA A 30 -11.04 20.26 1.15
N ARG A 31 -10.47 21.45 1.35
CA ARG A 31 -11.13 22.57 2.05
C ARG A 31 -12.53 22.87 1.46
N GLY A 32 -13.51 22.97 2.33
CA GLY A 32 -14.84 23.48 2.00
C GLY A 32 -15.87 22.44 1.53
N ASN A 33 -15.53 21.17 1.44
CA ASN A 33 -16.50 20.13 1.12
C ASN A 33 -16.97 19.41 2.38
N THR A 34 -18.20 19.67 2.79
CA THR A 34 -18.87 18.95 3.88
C THR A 34 -19.21 17.49 3.53
N LYS A 35 -19.02 17.07 2.26
CA LYS A 35 -19.17 15.70 1.81
C LYS A 35 -17.79 15.07 1.66
N VAL A 36 -17.51 14.08 2.49
CA VAL A 36 -16.31 13.26 2.36
C VAL A 36 -16.37 12.56 0.99
N SER A 37 -15.38 12.81 0.14
CA SER A 37 -15.25 12.13 -1.16
C SER A 37 -15.06 10.62 -0.95
N ASN A 38 -15.33 9.81 -1.96
CA ASN A 38 -15.03 8.36 -1.87
C ASN A 38 -13.54 8.14 -1.55
N LYS A 39 -12.63 8.92 -2.14
CA LYS A 39 -11.20 8.89 -1.81
C LYS A 39 -10.97 9.12 -0.31
N GLY A 40 -11.58 10.12 0.30
CA GLY A 40 -11.46 10.40 1.73
C GLY A 40 -12.00 9.27 2.63
N ARG A 41 -13.03 8.54 2.17
CA ARG A 41 -13.55 7.36 2.90
C ARG A 41 -12.56 6.19 2.87
N PHE A 42 -11.93 5.96 1.73
CA PHE A 42 -10.91 4.90 1.61
C PHE A 42 -9.66 5.24 2.38
N THR A 43 -9.20 6.50 2.35
CA THR A 43 -8.10 6.98 3.20
C THR A 43 -8.42 6.80 4.68
N LEU A 44 -9.64 7.14 5.12
CA LEU A 44 -10.05 6.91 6.51
C LEU A 44 -10.02 5.40 6.87
N ALA A 45 -10.53 4.55 5.99
CA ALA A 45 -10.50 3.09 6.19
C ALA A 45 -9.06 2.57 6.32
N HIS A 46 -8.16 3.08 5.48
CA HIS A 46 -6.73 2.80 5.52
C HIS A 46 -6.13 3.14 6.87
N GLU A 47 -6.25 4.39 7.30
CA GLU A 47 -5.69 4.87 8.57
C GLU A 47 -6.29 4.17 9.79
N LEU A 48 -7.59 3.84 9.75
CA LEU A 48 -8.23 3.01 10.77
C LEU A 48 -7.64 1.59 10.80
N GLY A 49 -7.17 1.07 9.67
CA GLY A 49 -6.44 -0.20 9.59
C GLY A 49 -5.13 -0.15 10.37
N HIS A 50 -4.34 0.90 10.20
CA HIS A 50 -3.12 1.12 10.96
C HIS A 50 -3.40 1.27 12.47
N ALA A 51 -4.41 2.05 12.85
CA ALA A 51 -4.80 2.20 14.25
C ALA A 51 -5.25 0.87 14.85
N TYR A 52 -6.03 0.06 14.11
CA TYR A 52 -6.46 -1.26 14.55
C TYR A 52 -5.28 -2.22 14.71
N HIS A 53 -4.29 -2.18 13.79
CA HIS A 53 -3.05 -2.93 13.93
C HIS A 53 -2.33 -2.54 15.21
N GLY A 54 -2.14 -1.23 15.44
CA GLY A 54 -1.53 -0.71 16.65
C GLY A 54 -2.20 -1.20 17.94
N LEU A 55 -3.54 -1.17 18.00
CA LEU A 55 -4.30 -1.69 19.14
C LEU A 55 -4.06 -3.19 19.43
N ASN A 56 -3.74 -3.99 18.40
CA ASN A 56 -3.47 -5.41 18.58
C ASN A 56 -2.04 -5.70 19.05
N ILE A 57 -1.10 -4.75 18.91
CA ILE A 57 0.29 -4.89 19.36
C ILE A 57 0.60 -4.10 20.64
N GLU A 58 -0.27 -3.20 21.10
CA GLU A 58 -0.01 -2.32 22.25
C GLU A 58 0.32 -3.06 23.56
N SER A 59 -0.16 -4.30 23.71
CA SER A 59 0.13 -5.15 24.87
C SER A 59 1.57 -5.69 24.91
N HIS A 60 2.31 -5.59 23.81
CA HIS A 60 3.72 -5.94 23.79
C HIS A 60 4.57 -4.91 24.55
N ARG A 61 5.80 -5.31 24.91
CA ARG A 61 6.78 -4.38 25.46
C ARG A 61 7.15 -3.32 24.38
N PRO A 62 7.46 -2.07 24.76
CA PRO A 62 7.76 -1.01 23.79
C PRO A 62 8.82 -1.35 22.75
N LEU A 63 9.82 -2.17 23.09
CA LEU A 63 10.84 -2.66 22.14
C LEU A 63 10.28 -3.61 21.06
N ASN A 64 9.06 -4.10 21.23
CA ASN A 64 8.36 -4.99 20.30
C ASN A 64 7.12 -4.31 19.69
N TRP A 65 7.13 -3.00 19.52
CA TRP A 65 6.03 -2.28 18.86
C TRP A 65 6.30 -2.02 17.37
N GLU A 66 7.52 -2.33 16.92
CA GLU A 66 7.88 -2.20 15.51
C GLU A 66 7.64 -3.52 14.78
N TYR A 67 7.04 -3.44 13.62
CA TYR A 67 6.84 -4.54 12.69
C TYR A 67 7.53 -4.24 11.36
N SER A 68 7.81 -5.30 10.59
CA SER A 68 8.53 -5.15 9.33
C SER A 68 7.68 -4.44 8.28
N MET A 69 8.33 -3.69 7.39
CA MET A 69 7.70 -2.95 6.29
C MET A 69 6.73 -3.79 5.43
N PRO A 70 7.03 -5.06 5.09
CA PRO A 70 6.12 -5.87 4.29
C PRO A 70 4.72 -6.04 4.86
N VAL A 71 4.59 -6.10 6.19
CA VAL A 71 3.29 -6.28 6.84
C VAL A 71 2.64 -4.96 7.28
N ALA A 72 3.37 -3.84 7.17
CA ALA A 72 2.91 -2.53 7.61
C ALA A 72 1.58 -2.12 6.94
N GLU A 73 1.45 -2.40 5.64
CA GLU A 73 0.29 -2.03 4.84
C GLU A 73 -0.81 -3.11 4.79
N THR A 74 -0.65 -4.21 5.52
CA THR A 74 -1.60 -5.33 5.46
C THR A 74 -2.96 -4.95 6.05
N ALA A 75 -2.98 -4.35 7.23
CA ALA A 75 -4.22 -4.00 7.91
C ALA A 75 -4.94 -2.81 7.25
N SER A 76 -4.18 -1.81 6.82
CA SER A 76 -4.70 -0.65 6.11
C SER A 76 -5.36 -1.05 4.79
N THR A 77 -4.66 -1.80 3.96
CA THR A 77 -5.15 -2.28 2.66
C THR A 77 -6.29 -3.29 2.83
N PHE A 78 -6.27 -4.13 3.87
CA PHE A 78 -7.40 -5.03 4.17
C PHE A 78 -8.69 -4.24 4.41
N ASN A 79 -8.63 -3.20 5.24
CA ASN A 79 -9.79 -2.35 5.52
C ASN A 79 -10.28 -1.62 4.26
N GLU A 80 -9.38 -1.07 3.44
CA GLU A 80 -9.75 -0.47 2.16
C GLU A 80 -10.52 -1.45 1.27
N ASN A 81 -10.01 -2.68 1.12
CA ASN A 81 -10.64 -3.69 0.28
C ASN A 81 -12.03 -4.08 0.81
N ILE A 82 -12.20 -4.22 2.14
CA ILE A 82 -13.52 -4.51 2.73
C ILE A 82 -14.52 -3.38 2.43
N ILE A 83 -14.14 -2.14 2.64
CA ILE A 83 -15.00 -0.97 2.37
C ILE A 83 -15.27 -0.83 0.87
N MET A 84 -14.25 -1.00 0.01
CA MET A 84 -14.43 -0.93 -1.44
C MET A 84 -15.42 -1.98 -1.94
N ASN A 85 -15.28 -3.22 -1.49
CA ASN A 85 -16.19 -4.30 -1.86
C ASN A 85 -17.62 -4.00 -1.40
N ALA A 86 -17.82 -3.53 -0.16
CA ALA A 86 -19.12 -3.15 0.34
C ALA A 86 -19.75 -2.01 -0.48
N VAL A 87 -18.99 -0.98 -0.83
CA VAL A 87 -19.48 0.14 -1.67
C VAL A 87 -19.85 -0.35 -3.06
N ILE A 88 -19.05 -1.25 -3.66
CA ILE A 88 -19.37 -1.84 -4.97
C ILE A 88 -20.64 -2.65 -4.90
N ASP A 89 -20.83 -3.46 -3.86
CA ASP A 89 -22.01 -4.32 -3.70
C ASP A 89 -23.28 -3.49 -3.49
N GLU A 90 -23.22 -2.41 -2.71
CA GLU A 90 -24.35 -1.52 -2.42
C GLU A 90 -24.68 -0.53 -3.54
N THR A 91 -23.77 -0.35 -4.52
CA THR A 91 -23.96 0.60 -5.62
C THR A 91 -24.93 0.02 -6.66
N GLU A 92 -26.09 0.65 -6.84
CA GLU A 92 -27.10 0.25 -7.84
C GLU A 92 -26.81 0.84 -9.24
N ASP A 93 -26.24 2.05 -9.30
CA ASP A 93 -25.88 2.71 -10.55
C ASP A 93 -24.73 1.98 -11.24
N LYS A 94 -24.99 1.49 -12.45
CA LYS A 94 -24.04 0.67 -13.21
C LYS A 94 -22.78 1.43 -13.63
N GLU A 95 -22.91 2.71 -13.98
CA GLU A 95 -21.79 3.53 -14.42
C GLU A 95 -20.87 3.85 -13.23
N VAL A 96 -21.47 4.18 -12.08
CA VAL A 96 -20.73 4.39 -10.84
C VAL A 96 -20.04 3.10 -10.39
N LYS A 97 -20.73 1.97 -10.46
CA LYS A 97 -20.17 0.66 -10.13
C LYS A 97 -19.02 0.27 -11.03
N LEU A 98 -19.14 0.51 -12.33
CA LEU A 98 -18.08 0.28 -13.30
C LEU A 98 -16.84 1.13 -12.98
N GLY A 99 -17.02 2.42 -12.68
CA GLY A 99 -15.91 3.30 -12.29
C GLY A 99 -15.19 2.86 -10.99
N LEU A 100 -15.93 2.34 -10.02
CA LEU A 100 -15.34 1.79 -8.79
C LEU A 100 -14.51 0.53 -9.07
N ILE A 101 -15.01 -0.37 -9.92
CA ILE A 101 -14.28 -1.58 -10.33
C ILE A 101 -13.05 -1.22 -11.15
N GLU A 102 -13.15 -0.25 -12.05
CA GLU A 102 -12.02 0.25 -12.84
C GLU A 102 -10.92 0.81 -11.94
N ASN A 103 -11.26 1.64 -10.95
CA ASN A 103 -10.30 2.15 -9.98
C ASN A 103 -9.60 1.00 -9.23
N GLN A 104 -10.35 0.00 -8.78
CA GLN A 104 -9.77 -1.16 -8.09
C GLN A 104 -8.82 -1.96 -8.99
N LEU A 105 -9.12 -2.08 -10.29
CA LEU A 105 -8.23 -2.72 -11.25
C LEU A 105 -6.98 -1.87 -11.55
N GLN A 106 -7.09 -0.55 -11.59
CA GLN A 106 -5.94 0.36 -11.74
C GLN A 106 -4.99 0.25 -10.55
N ASP A 107 -5.51 0.25 -9.31
CA ASP A 107 -4.71 0.06 -8.10
C ASP A 107 -4.01 -1.30 -8.11
N LEU A 108 -4.72 -2.36 -8.53
CA LEU A 108 -4.15 -3.69 -8.66
C LEU A 108 -3.03 -3.74 -9.72
N CYS A 109 -3.23 -3.09 -10.86
CA CYS A 109 -2.22 -2.97 -11.90
C CYS A 109 -0.98 -2.21 -11.38
N GLN A 110 -1.17 -1.17 -10.56
CA GLN A 110 -0.06 -0.45 -9.95
C GLN A 110 0.77 -1.37 -9.04
N ILE A 111 0.15 -2.12 -8.14
CA ILE A 111 0.90 -2.97 -7.21
C ILE A 111 1.52 -4.20 -7.87
N ILE A 112 0.94 -4.74 -8.93
CA ILE A 112 1.47 -5.92 -9.64
C ILE A 112 2.46 -5.50 -10.73
N CYS A 113 2.09 -4.58 -11.62
CA CYS A 113 2.88 -4.26 -12.81
C CYS A 113 3.86 -3.10 -12.57
N ASP A 114 3.37 -1.93 -12.06
CA ASP A 114 4.22 -0.76 -11.92
C ASP A 114 5.30 -0.99 -10.85
N ILE A 115 4.94 -1.54 -9.68
CA ILE A 115 5.91 -1.85 -8.63
C ILE A 115 6.92 -2.91 -9.11
N TYR A 116 6.50 -3.89 -9.88
CA TYR A 116 7.42 -4.88 -10.45
C TYR A 116 8.37 -4.25 -11.46
N SER A 117 7.89 -3.30 -12.29
CA SER A 117 8.78 -2.56 -13.19
C SER A 117 9.85 -1.75 -12.43
N ARG A 118 9.47 -1.15 -11.30
CA ARG A 118 10.42 -0.42 -10.43
C ARG A 118 11.46 -1.33 -9.81
N TYR A 119 11.05 -2.51 -9.35
CA TYR A 119 11.95 -3.53 -8.84
C TYR A 119 12.96 -3.97 -9.91
N LEU A 120 12.50 -4.28 -11.11
CA LEU A 120 13.35 -4.70 -12.23
C LEU A 120 14.36 -3.61 -12.61
N PHE A 121 13.91 -2.36 -12.67
CA PHE A 121 14.78 -1.21 -12.92
C PHE A 121 15.87 -1.10 -11.85
N GLU A 122 15.50 -1.06 -10.59
CA GLU A 122 16.43 -0.89 -9.48
C GLU A 122 17.43 -2.04 -9.39
N LYS A 123 16.96 -3.27 -9.58
CA LYS A 123 17.81 -4.45 -9.65
C LYS A 123 18.84 -4.35 -10.77
N ALA A 124 18.40 -4.00 -11.98
CA ALA A 124 19.31 -3.87 -13.12
C ALA A 124 20.34 -2.75 -12.92
N VAL A 125 19.95 -1.64 -12.29
CA VAL A 125 20.86 -0.54 -11.93
C VAL A 125 21.88 -1.02 -10.90
N PHE A 126 21.46 -1.73 -9.84
CA PHE A 126 22.40 -2.26 -8.85
C PHE A 126 23.35 -3.29 -9.42
N ASP A 127 22.87 -4.18 -10.27
CA ASP A 127 23.70 -5.22 -10.91
C ASP A 127 24.79 -4.60 -11.82
N ARG A 128 24.45 -3.53 -12.56
CA ARG A 128 25.38 -2.93 -13.55
C ARG A 128 26.31 -1.87 -12.97
N ARG A 129 25.84 -1.09 -11.98
CA ARG A 129 26.64 0.05 -11.44
C ARG A 129 27.90 -0.36 -10.70
N SER A 130 28.08 -1.63 -10.38
CA SER A 130 29.33 -2.15 -9.81
C SER A 130 30.48 -2.15 -10.83
N ASP A 131 30.15 -2.31 -12.11
CA ASP A 131 31.11 -2.52 -13.18
C ASP A 131 31.22 -1.32 -14.14
N GLU A 132 30.16 -0.48 -14.20
CA GLU A 132 30.09 0.65 -15.11
C GLU A 132 29.38 1.87 -14.48
N PHE A 133 29.69 3.08 -14.99
CA PHE A 133 28.91 4.28 -14.67
C PHE A 133 27.72 4.39 -15.63
N LEU A 134 26.50 4.42 -15.09
CA LEU A 134 25.28 4.50 -15.87
C LEU A 134 24.89 5.95 -16.12
N PHE A 135 24.85 6.35 -17.38
CA PHE A 135 24.37 7.64 -17.83
C PHE A 135 22.86 7.61 -18.11
N LYS A 136 22.28 8.77 -18.34
CA LYS A 136 20.86 8.95 -18.57
C LYS A 136 20.27 7.98 -19.63
N ASP A 137 20.96 7.78 -20.76
CA ASP A 137 20.44 6.97 -21.86
C ASP A 137 20.37 5.48 -21.47
N GLN A 138 21.38 4.97 -20.74
CA GLN A 138 21.35 3.60 -20.21
C GLN A 138 20.27 3.42 -19.15
N LEU A 139 20.07 4.42 -18.27
CA LEU A 139 18.97 4.38 -17.29
C LEU A 139 17.59 4.39 -17.99
N ASN A 140 17.44 5.17 -19.06
CA ASN A 140 16.21 5.17 -19.86
C ASN A 140 15.95 3.81 -20.53
N GLU A 141 16.98 3.17 -21.09
CA GLU A 141 16.87 1.84 -21.68
C GLU A 141 16.45 0.79 -20.64
N ILE A 142 17.10 0.80 -19.46
CA ILE A 142 16.76 -0.11 -18.36
C ILE A 142 15.30 0.11 -17.94
N MET A 143 14.84 1.36 -17.82
CA MET A 143 13.46 1.67 -17.44
C MET A 143 12.45 1.19 -18.47
N LEU A 144 12.71 1.40 -19.76
CA LEU A 144 11.85 0.93 -20.83
C LEU A 144 11.78 -0.60 -20.88
N ASP A 145 12.90 -1.28 -20.68
CA ASP A 145 12.95 -2.74 -20.64
C ASP A 145 12.20 -3.30 -19.41
N ALA A 146 12.39 -2.67 -18.24
CA ALA A 146 11.65 -3.02 -17.04
C ALA A 146 10.12 -2.90 -17.21
N GLN A 147 9.64 -1.82 -17.87
CA GLN A 147 8.23 -1.65 -18.17
C GLN A 147 7.71 -2.73 -19.13
N LYS A 148 8.45 -3.04 -20.20
CA LYS A 148 8.09 -4.12 -21.14
C LYS A 148 7.97 -5.46 -20.46
N GLN A 149 8.91 -5.80 -19.59
CA GLN A 149 8.89 -7.06 -18.84
C GLN A 149 7.73 -7.13 -17.87
N ALA A 150 7.46 -6.03 -17.13
CA ALA A 150 6.43 -6.02 -16.09
C ALA A 150 5.00 -6.01 -16.63
N TYR A 151 4.77 -5.31 -17.73
CA TYR A 151 3.44 -5.13 -18.30
C TYR A 151 3.14 -6.07 -19.47
N GLY A 152 4.16 -6.74 -20.03
CA GLY A 152 3.97 -7.59 -21.22
C GLY A 152 3.29 -6.83 -22.36
N ASN A 153 2.14 -7.32 -22.79
CA ASN A 153 1.33 -6.69 -23.83
C ASN A 153 0.30 -5.67 -23.32
N GLY A 154 0.34 -5.33 -22.04
CA GLY A 154 -0.65 -4.47 -21.38
C GLY A 154 -0.46 -2.96 -21.64
N LEU A 155 0.69 -2.55 -22.19
CA LEU A 155 0.96 -1.15 -22.54
C LEU A 155 1.22 -1.01 -24.04
N ASP A 156 0.81 0.14 -24.60
CA ASP A 156 1.22 0.54 -25.95
C ASP A 156 2.76 0.75 -25.95
N PRO A 157 3.52 0.03 -26.79
CA PRO A 157 4.97 0.15 -26.84
C PRO A 157 5.46 1.56 -27.24
N ASN A 158 4.60 2.38 -27.85
CA ASN A 158 4.90 3.77 -28.19
C ASN A 158 4.65 4.75 -27.05
N CYS A 159 3.98 4.32 -25.97
CA CYS A 159 3.59 5.15 -24.82
C CYS A 159 4.36 4.83 -23.54
N LEU A 160 5.46 4.07 -23.63
CA LEU A 160 6.32 3.79 -22.48
C LEU A 160 7.04 5.07 -22.00
N HIS A 161 7.28 5.16 -20.70
CA HIS A 161 7.86 6.36 -20.08
C HIS A 161 9.32 6.16 -19.69
N PRO A 162 10.31 6.58 -20.51
CA PRO A 162 11.73 6.34 -20.25
C PRO A 162 12.26 7.05 -19.00
N TYR A 163 11.61 8.13 -18.57
CA TYR A 163 12.02 8.93 -17.41
C TYR A 163 11.20 8.63 -16.13
N MET A 164 10.50 7.51 -16.05
CA MET A 164 9.74 7.14 -14.85
C MET A 164 10.62 7.12 -13.59
N TRP A 165 11.89 6.74 -13.72
CA TRP A 165 12.86 6.72 -12.62
C TRP A 165 13.14 8.11 -12.03
N VAL A 166 13.04 9.19 -12.83
CA VAL A 166 13.35 10.56 -12.37
C VAL A 166 12.39 11.04 -11.29
N CYS A 167 11.11 10.65 -11.37
CA CYS A 167 10.07 11.12 -10.45
C CYS A 167 9.90 10.25 -9.19
N LYS A 168 10.74 9.24 -9.00
CA LYS A 168 10.66 8.34 -7.84
C LYS A 168 11.73 8.69 -6.81
N SER A 169 11.35 9.49 -5.82
CA SER A 169 12.26 10.06 -4.81
C SER A 169 13.08 9.00 -4.05
N HIS A 170 12.50 7.81 -3.82
CA HIS A 170 13.17 6.73 -3.10
C HIS A 170 14.43 6.19 -3.80
N TYR A 171 14.55 6.30 -5.13
CA TYR A 171 15.78 5.91 -5.84
C TYR A 171 17.00 6.78 -5.49
N TYR A 172 16.76 7.94 -4.89
CA TYR A 172 17.80 8.90 -4.48
C TYR A 172 18.08 8.87 -2.98
N SER A 173 17.47 7.91 -2.26
CA SER A 173 17.68 7.72 -0.81
C SER A 173 18.45 6.43 -0.57
N SER A 174 19.58 6.53 0.12
CA SER A 174 20.44 5.38 0.44
C SER A 174 19.74 4.33 1.33
N ASP A 175 18.74 4.75 2.08
CA ASP A 175 18.09 3.93 3.10
C ASP A 175 16.82 3.22 2.59
N LEU A 176 16.41 3.48 1.34
CA LEU A 176 15.12 3.03 0.79
C LEU A 176 15.27 2.11 -0.43
N SER A 177 16.28 1.24 -0.46
CA SER A 177 16.43 0.26 -1.55
C SER A 177 15.21 -0.66 -1.66
N TYR A 178 14.72 -0.83 -2.89
CA TYR A 178 13.53 -1.65 -3.19
C TYR A 178 12.26 -1.24 -2.43
N TYR A 179 12.14 0.01 -2.07
CA TYR A 179 11.14 0.56 -1.16
C TYR A 179 9.68 0.18 -1.50
N ASN A 180 9.34 0.00 -2.78
CA ASN A 180 7.94 -0.19 -3.17
C ASN A 180 7.44 -1.65 -3.06
N TRP A 181 8.31 -2.67 -2.93
CA TRP A 181 7.85 -4.05 -2.86
C TRP A 181 6.94 -4.36 -1.65
N PRO A 182 7.08 -3.71 -0.48
CA PRO A 182 6.16 -3.90 0.64
C PRO A 182 4.69 -3.60 0.29
N TYR A 183 4.43 -2.65 -0.58
CA TYR A 183 3.06 -2.36 -1.04
C TYR A 183 2.50 -3.47 -1.92
N ALA A 184 3.34 -4.10 -2.76
CA ALA A 184 2.91 -5.27 -3.53
C ALA A 184 2.61 -6.46 -2.62
N PHE A 185 3.49 -6.75 -1.64
CA PHE A 185 3.26 -7.79 -0.65
C PHE A 185 2.00 -7.52 0.17
N GLY A 186 1.91 -6.36 0.83
CA GLY A 186 0.77 -5.99 1.66
C GLY A 186 -0.55 -5.99 0.90
N GLY A 187 -0.55 -5.45 -0.33
CA GLY A 187 -1.72 -5.40 -1.19
C GLY A 187 -2.22 -6.79 -1.62
N LEU A 188 -1.32 -7.71 -1.98
CA LEU A 188 -1.66 -9.08 -2.34
C LEU A 188 -2.07 -9.90 -1.12
N PHE A 189 -1.34 -9.78 -0.02
CA PHE A 189 -1.65 -10.48 1.23
C PHE A 189 -3.00 -10.04 1.80
N ALA A 190 -3.27 -8.74 1.83
CA ALA A 190 -4.56 -8.21 2.26
C ALA A 190 -5.73 -8.75 1.41
N ARG A 191 -5.57 -8.90 0.09
CA ARG A 191 -6.60 -9.52 -0.77
C ARG A 191 -6.80 -11.00 -0.44
N GLY A 192 -5.73 -11.73 -0.16
CA GLY A 192 -5.82 -13.10 0.35
C GLY A 192 -6.62 -13.18 1.65
N LEU A 193 -6.40 -12.24 2.57
CA LEU A 193 -7.17 -12.14 3.82
C LEU A 193 -8.65 -11.83 3.59
N VAL A 194 -8.99 -10.97 2.59
CA VAL A 194 -10.39 -10.72 2.21
C VAL A 194 -11.07 -12.01 1.74
N VAL A 195 -10.40 -12.81 0.90
CA VAL A 195 -10.91 -14.12 0.48
C VAL A 195 -11.15 -15.03 1.69
N LYS A 196 -10.18 -15.10 2.61
CA LYS A 196 -10.33 -15.88 3.86
C LYS A 196 -11.48 -15.37 4.74
N TYR A 197 -11.66 -14.08 4.82
CA TYR A 197 -12.80 -13.48 5.52
C TYR A 197 -14.14 -13.94 4.91
N GLN A 198 -14.26 -13.93 3.59
CA GLN A 198 -15.45 -14.39 2.88
C GLN A 198 -15.70 -15.89 3.06
N GLU A 199 -14.66 -16.72 3.00
CA GLU A 199 -14.76 -18.18 3.17
C GLU A 199 -15.14 -18.58 4.61
N MET A 200 -14.53 -17.94 5.61
CA MET A 200 -14.66 -18.34 7.02
C MET A 200 -15.83 -17.68 7.74
N GLY A 201 -16.24 -16.50 7.27
CA GLY A 201 -17.18 -15.62 7.94
C GLY A 201 -16.55 -14.88 9.14
N LYS A 202 -17.20 -13.77 9.52
CA LYS A 202 -16.71 -12.82 10.53
C LYS A 202 -16.33 -13.49 11.86
N GLU A 203 -17.17 -14.36 12.37
CA GLU A 203 -17.02 -14.97 13.69
C GLU A 203 -15.73 -15.82 13.82
N LYS A 204 -15.35 -16.51 12.75
CA LYS A 204 -14.15 -17.36 12.73
C LYS A 204 -12.90 -16.60 12.29
N PHE A 205 -13.07 -15.63 11.40
CA PHE A 205 -11.94 -14.88 10.84
C PHE A 205 -11.38 -13.87 11.83
N VAL A 206 -12.21 -13.05 12.47
CA VAL A 206 -11.75 -11.92 13.30
C VAL A 206 -10.80 -12.36 14.43
N PRO A 207 -11.04 -13.44 15.18
CA PRO A 207 -10.08 -13.90 16.19
C PRO A 207 -8.70 -14.23 15.61
N LYS A 208 -8.65 -14.93 14.46
CA LYS A 208 -7.41 -15.29 13.79
C LYS A 208 -6.68 -14.08 13.23
N TYR A 209 -7.44 -13.13 12.67
CA TYR A 209 -6.88 -11.88 12.16
C TYR A 209 -6.23 -11.05 13.26
N LYS A 210 -6.87 -10.98 14.45
CA LYS A 210 -6.28 -10.33 15.62
C LYS A 210 -4.99 -11.02 16.08
N GLU A 211 -4.98 -12.35 16.12
CA GLU A 211 -3.80 -13.13 16.45
C GLU A 211 -2.67 -12.88 15.45
N MET A 212 -2.98 -12.89 14.15
CA MET A 212 -2.02 -12.56 13.11
C MET A 212 -1.43 -11.16 13.31
N LEU A 213 -2.27 -10.12 13.50
CA LEU A 213 -1.80 -8.76 13.75
C LEU A 213 -0.94 -8.67 15.00
N HIS A 214 -1.33 -9.35 16.07
CA HIS A 214 -0.56 -9.40 17.31
C HIS A 214 0.84 -9.98 17.13
N THR A 215 1.00 -10.97 16.24
CA THR A 215 2.28 -11.64 16.01
C THR A 215 3.22 -10.89 15.06
N THR A 216 2.77 -9.85 14.35
CA THR A 216 3.56 -9.11 13.35
C THR A 216 4.87 -8.52 13.86
N THR A 217 4.96 -8.24 15.15
CA THR A 217 6.14 -7.66 15.82
C THR A 217 7.12 -8.69 16.37
N VAL A 218 6.74 -9.96 16.43
CA VAL A 218 7.52 -11.03 17.08
C VAL A 218 7.73 -12.26 16.18
N ALA A 219 7.10 -12.32 15.02
CA ALA A 219 7.22 -13.41 14.06
C ALA A 219 7.87 -12.94 12.75
N SER A 220 8.41 -13.88 11.98
CA SER A 220 8.88 -13.57 10.62
C SER A 220 7.71 -13.33 9.66
N VAL A 221 7.93 -12.60 8.58
CA VAL A 221 6.89 -12.36 7.54
C VAL A 221 6.39 -13.70 6.97
N GLU A 222 7.27 -14.67 6.82
CA GLU A 222 6.92 -16.02 6.34
C GLU A 222 5.99 -16.75 7.29
N ASP A 223 6.19 -16.60 8.61
CA ASP A 223 5.33 -17.24 9.61
C ASP A 223 3.99 -16.54 9.76
N ILE A 224 3.96 -15.21 9.62
CA ILE A 224 2.73 -14.41 9.60
C ILE A 224 1.84 -14.78 8.40
N ALA A 225 2.44 -15.12 7.25
CA ALA A 225 1.73 -15.45 6.02
C ALA A 225 1.19 -16.90 5.96
N LYS A 226 1.52 -17.77 6.91
CA LYS A 226 1.01 -19.16 7.03
C LYS A 226 -0.33 -19.20 7.73
#